data_1521fa0423b5e6682cb44f50c1015932
#
_entry.id   1521fa0423b5e6682cb44f50c1015932
#
_cell.length_a   1.000
_cell.length_b   1.000
_cell.length_c   1.000
_cell.angle_alpha   90.00
_cell.angle_beta   90.00
_cell.angle_gamma   90.00
#
_symmetry.space_group_name_H-M   'P 1'
#
loop_
_entity.id
_entity.type
_entity.pdbx_description
1 polymer ?
#
loop_
_entity_poly.entity_id
_entity_poly.type
_entity_poly.pdbx_seq_one_letter_code
_entity_poly.pdbx_strand_id
1 'polypeptide(L)'
;RDRALVGSLGFISRPNNDWVLKLNLGTAFRSPNVDDMGKIFDSEPGAVTVPNSNLKAEYAWNIDAGVVHRVLSGLKIELNAYWTHLNDAMVRRDYELNGQTTMLYQGIDSRIQAIQNAAYARVYGMQWSLDAQIGSSWILTTRMNLQKGEEELDNGDISPSRHAAPFFGESSLIYEHNSWSGSLIYRFQGTKSHSQMAITEREKTDLYALNEDNLTYAPSWGVWNLVGKYEIAVWGNVLLKIENITDHRYRPYSSGISAAGRSVQLGFSVHF
;
A
#
# COMPACT_ATOMS: atom_id res chain seq x y z
N ARG A 1 -23.66 21.51 -0.83
CA ARG A 1 -23.45 20.90 0.51
C ARG A 1 -23.64 19.40 0.36
N ASP A 2 -22.56 18.67 0.52
CA ASP A 2 -22.61 17.22 0.54
C ASP A 2 -23.10 16.74 1.92
N ARG A 3 -23.87 15.67 1.92
CA ARG A 3 -24.31 14.99 3.14
C ARG A 3 -23.99 13.51 2.98
N ALA A 4 -23.34 12.94 3.97
CA ALA A 4 -23.07 11.51 4.01
C ALA A 4 -23.37 10.97 5.41
N LEU A 5 -23.99 9.82 5.48
CA LEU A 5 -24.13 9.07 6.71
C LEU A 5 -22.97 8.09 6.81
N VAL A 6 -22.15 8.27 7.82
CA VAL A 6 -21.01 7.38 8.10
C VAL A 6 -21.13 6.78 9.49
N GLY A 7 -20.64 5.59 9.63
CA GLY A 7 -20.63 4.88 10.90
C GLY A 7 -19.77 3.64 10.86
N SER A 8 -19.54 3.06 12.03
CA SER A 8 -18.87 1.77 12.15
C SER A 8 -19.55 0.91 13.20
N LEU A 9 -19.56 -0.39 12.96
CA LEU A 9 -20.04 -1.41 13.90
C LEU A 9 -18.94 -2.46 14.06
N GLY A 10 -18.45 -2.61 15.28
CA GLY A 10 -17.42 -3.59 15.63
C GLY A 10 -17.97 -4.66 16.56
N PHE A 11 -17.62 -5.91 16.29
CA PHE A 11 -17.90 -7.05 17.14
C PHE A 11 -16.60 -7.75 17.50
N ILE A 12 -16.41 -7.99 18.80
CA ILE A 12 -15.27 -8.76 19.34
C ILE A 12 -15.80 -9.86 20.22
N SER A 13 -15.44 -11.10 19.91
CA SER A 13 -15.75 -12.28 20.72
C SER A 13 -14.46 -12.91 21.23
N ARG A 14 -14.48 -13.34 22.50
CA ARG A 14 -13.40 -14.10 23.14
C ARG A 14 -14.00 -15.38 23.71
N PRO A 15 -14.15 -16.43 22.87
CA PRO A 15 -14.76 -17.70 23.30
C PRO A 15 -13.99 -18.33 24.45
N ASN A 16 -12.70 -18.11 24.53
CA ASN A 16 -11.79 -18.48 25.61
C ASN A 16 -10.56 -17.57 25.62
N ASN A 17 -9.56 -17.87 26.43
CA ASN A 17 -8.34 -17.07 26.58
C ASN A 17 -7.42 -17.11 25.33
N ASP A 18 -7.58 -18.11 24.47
CA ASP A 18 -6.70 -18.36 23.35
C ASP A 18 -7.22 -17.78 22.03
N TRP A 19 -8.52 -17.50 21.96
CA TRP A 19 -9.17 -17.04 20.74
C TRP A 19 -9.77 -15.64 20.87
N VAL A 20 -9.49 -14.81 19.87
CA VAL A 20 -10.21 -13.54 19.68
C VAL A 20 -10.72 -13.50 18.24
N LEU A 21 -12.02 -13.34 18.11
CA LEU A 21 -12.71 -13.14 16.83
C LEU A 21 -13.09 -11.67 16.72
N LYS A 22 -12.83 -11.07 15.55
CA LYS A 22 -13.10 -9.65 15.27
C LYS A 22 -13.92 -9.54 14.00
N LEU A 23 -14.93 -8.71 14.00
CA LEU A 23 -15.64 -8.28 12.81
C LEU A 23 -15.86 -6.78 12.88
N ASN A 24 -15.53 -6.07 11.83
CA ASN A 24 -15.79 -4.65 11.73
C ASN A 24 -16.47 -4.34 10.39
N LEU A 25 -17.52 -3.54 10.45
CA LEU A 25 -18.24 -2.99 9.30
C LEU A 25 -18.13 -1.49 9.40
N GLY A 26 -17.73 -0.82 8.34
CA GLY A 26 -17.55 0.62 8.36
C GLY A 26 -17.93 1.27 7.05
N THR A 27 -18.27 2.55 7.14
CA THR A 27 -18.46 3.41 5.98
C THR A 27 -17.62 4.68 6.13
N ALA A 28 -17.14 5.20 5.02
CA ALA A 28 -16.42 6.47 4.96
C ALA A 28 -16.83 7.24 3.70
N PHE A 29 -16.60 8.53 3.69
CA PHE A 29 -16.77 9.34 2.50
C PHE A 29 -15.63 10.35 2.35
N ARG A 30 -15.40 10.79 1.12
CA ARG A 30 -14.50 11.90 0.80
C ARG A 30 -15.28 12.91 -0.06
N SER A 31 -15.47 14.12 0.47
CA SER A 31 -16.00 15.22 -0.35
C SER A 31 -14.93 15.74 -1.31
N PRO A 32 -15.31 16.18 -2.52
CA PRO A 32 -14.41 16.86 -3.42
C PRO A 32 -13.76 18.07 -2.74
N ASN A 33 -12.50 18.25 -2.94
CA ASN A 33 -11.76 19.42 -2.50
C ASN A 33 -11.61 20.45 -3.64
N VAL A 34 -10.96 21.58 -3.35
CA VAL A 34 -10.75 22.64 -4.34
C VAL A 34 -9.91 22.17 -5.53
N ASP A 35 -8.94 21.30 -5.29
CA ASP A 35 -8.11 20.73 -6.37
C ASP A 35 -8.90 19.79 -7.27
N ASP A 36 -9.84 19.01 -6.70
CA ASP A 36 -10.70 18.13 -7.48
C ASP A 36 -11.66 18.94 -8.38
N MET A 37 -12.18 20.06 -7.86
CA MET A 37 -13.28 20.80 -8.49
C MET A 37 -12.85 21.96 -9.38
N GLY A 38 -11.72 22.61 -9.08
CA GLY A 38 -11.39 23.94 -9.61
C GLY A 38 -10.06 24.05 -10.36
N LYS A 39 -9.24 23.02 -10.39
CA LYS A 39 -7.90 23.09 -10.96
C LYS A 39 -7.92 22.93 -12.47
N ILE A 40 -7.16 23.81 -13.16
CA ILE A 40 -6.85 23.67 -14.60
C ILE A 40 -5.37 23.33 -14.71
N PHE A 41 -5.03 22.21 -15.33
CA PHE A 41 -3.64 21.81 -15.55
C PHE A 41 -3.51 20.80 -16.69
N ASP A 42 -2.35 20.77 -17.30
CA ASP A 42 -1.92 19.75 -18.22
C ASP A 42 -1.62 18.45 -17.45
N SER A 43 -2.42 17.45 -17.69
CA SER A 43 -2.26 16.15 -17.04
C SER A 43 -1.22 15.27 -17.70
N GLU A 44 -1.10 15.42 -19.00
CA GLU A 44 -0.15 14.77 -19.90
C GLU A 44 -0.06 15.61 -21.20
N PRO A 45 0.98 15.46 -22.02
CA PRO A 45 1.08 16.19 -23.29
C PRO A 45 -0.17 15.97 -24.16
N GLY A 46 -0.84 17.07 -24.54
CA GLY A 46 -2.06 17.03 -25.37
C GLY A 46 -3.35 16.71 -24.60
N ALA A 47 -3.35 16.78 -23.27
CA ALA A 47 -4.56 16.68 -22.46
C ALA A 47 -4.58 17.72 -21.35
N VAL A 48 -5.71 18.40 -21.19
CA VAL A 48 -5.95 19.41 -20.15
C VAL A 48 -7.12 19.01 -19.27
N THR A 49 -6.91 19.05 -17.97
CA THR A 49 -7.99 18.85 -17.00
C THR A 49 -8.64 20.18 -16.70
N VAL A 50 -9.97 20.23 -16.82
CA VAL A 50 -10.78 21.43 -16.55
C VAL A 50 -11.64 21.24 -15.30
N PRO A 51 -12.10 22.35 -14.67
CA PRO A 51 -12.98 22.28 -13.51
C PRO A 51 -14.30 21.55 -13.77
N ASN A 52 -14.75 20.79 -12.75
CA ASN A 52 -16.08 20.18 -12.75
C ASN A 52 -16.79 20.48 -11.41
N SER A 53 -17.80 21.34 -11.44
CA SER A 53 -18.58 21.71 -10.27
C SER A 53 -19.66 20.69 -9.87
N ASN A 54 -19.87 19.63 -10.68
CA ASN A 54 -20.90 18.62 -10.48
C ASN A 54 -20.43 17.42 -9.67
N LEU A 55 -19.22 17.48 -9.13
CA LEU A 55 -18.67 16.40 -8.32
C LEU A 55 -19.48 16.15 -7.05
N LYS A 56 -19.64 14.88 -6.73
CA LYS A 56 -20.26 14.37 -5.50
C LYS A 56 -19.19 13.73 -4.60
N ALA A 57 -19.55 13.48 -3.34
CA ALA A 57 -18.69 12.72 -2.46
C ALA A 57 -18.53 11.27 -2.92
N GLU A 58 -17.33 10.76 -2.85
CA GLU A 58 -17.06 9.32 -2.93
C GLU A 58 -17.54 8.64 -1.64
N TYR A 59 -17.98 7.41 -1.74
CA TYR A 59 -18.48 6.67 -0.60
C TYR A 59 -17.91 5.25 -0.54
N ALA A 60 -17.27 4.93 0.58
CA ALA A 60 -16.61 3.64 0.80
C ALA A 60 -17.34 2.77 1.82
N TRP A 61 -17.44 1.49 1.53
CA TRP A 61 -17.83 0.43 2.43
C TRP A 61 -16.61 -0.42 2.76
N ASN A 62 -16.46 -0.75 4.04
CA ASN A 62 -15.37 -1.59 4.50
C ASN A 62 -15.88 -2.72 5.40
N ILE A 63 -15.36 -3.93 5.18
CA ILE A 63 -15.62 -5.11 6.00
C ILE A 63 -14.26 -5.71 6.36
N ASP A 64 -14.01 -5.90 7.65
CA ASP A 64 -12.84 -6.58 8.17
C ASP A 64 -13.28 -7.75 9.06
N ALA A 65 -12.72 -8.92 8.83
CA ALA A 65 -12.92 -10.10 9.67
C ALA A 65 -11.58 -10.67 10.08
N GLY A 66 -11.36 -10.82 11.37
CA GLY A 66 -10.08 -11.25 11.91
C GLY A 66 -10.19 -12.32 12.98
N VAL A 67 -9.17 -13.15 13.05
CA VAL A 67 -9.00 -14.15 14.10
C VAL A 67 -7.59 -14.04 14.66
N VAL A 68 -7.49 -14.06 16.00
CA VAL A 68 -6.23 -14.21 16.73
C VAL A 68 -6.30 -15.50 17.50
N HIS A 69 -5.28 -16.31 17.37
CA HIS A 69 -5.14 -17.56 18.13
C HIS A 69 -3.79 -17.61 18.84
N ARG A 70 -3.84 -17.78 20.16
CA ARG A 70 -2.68 -18.08 21.00
C ARG A 70 -2.55 -19.60 21.12
N VAL A 71 -1.66 -20.17 20.30
CA VAL A 71 -1.50 -21.63 20.20
C VAL A 71 -0.83 -22.17 21.47
N LEU A 72 0.14 -21.44 21.98
CA LEU A 72 0.94 -21.76 23.18
C LEU A 72 1.33 -20.47 23.89
N SER A 73 1.85 -20.57 25.12
CA SER A 73 2.47 -19.46 25.79
C SER A 73 3.70 -19.00 24.98
N GLY A 74 3.59 -17.95 24.19
CA GLY A 74 4.66 -17.43 23.33
C GLY A 74 4.47 -17.66 21.83
N LEU A 75 3.39 -18.33 21.41
CA LEU A 75 3.05 -18.43 19.97
C LEU A 75 1.67 -17.84 19.70
N LYS A 76 1.64 -16.75 18.95
CA LYS A 76 0.43 -16.06 18.52
C LYS A 76 0.38 -16.02 16.99
N ILE A 77 -0.77 -16.38 16.44
CA ILE A 77 -1.09 -16.27 15.01
C ILE A 77 -2.28 -15.33 14.88
N GLU A 78 -2.23 -14.45 13.90
CA GLU A 78 -3.35 -13.57 13.54
C GLU A 78 -3.60 -13.64 12.05
N LEU A 79 -4.86 -13.79 11.65
CA LEU A 79 -5.33 -13.72 10.30
C LEU A 79 -6.42 -12.66 10.23
N ASN A 80 -6.33 -11.76 9.24
CA ASN A 80 -7.35 -10.77 8.95
C ASN A 80 -7.66 -10.76 7.46
N ALA A 81 -8.93 -10.88 7.10
CA ALA A 81 -9.43 -10.69 5.74
C ALA A 81 -10.18 -9.37 5.67
N TYR A 82 -10.03 -8.64 4.58
CA TYR A 82 -10.70 -7.36 4.39
C TYR A 82 -11.24 -7.21 2.99
N TRP A 83 -12.30 -6.42 2.88
CA TRP A 83 -12.90 -6.01 1.63
C TRP A 83 -13.36 -4.55 1.73
N THR A 84 -12.92 -3.74 0.78
CA THR A 84 -13.30 -2.33 0.66
C THR A 84 -13.85 -2.11 -0.74
N HIS A 85 -14.99 -1.44 -0.81
CA HIS A 85 -15.63 -1.03 -2.05
C HIS A 85 -15.89 0.46 -2.02
N LEU A 86 -15.39 1.16 -3.03
CA LEU A 86 -15.52 2.59 -3.24
C LEU A 86 -16.50 2.81 -4.40
N ASN A 87 -17.59 3.52 -4.14
CA ASN A 87 -18.52 3.99 -5.17
C ASN A 87 -18.25 5.44 -5.50
N ASP A 88 -18.65 5.84 -6.70
CA ASP A 88 -18.53 7.22 -7.17
C ASP A 88 -17.08 7.74 -7.08
N ALA A 89 -16.10 6.86 -7.32
CA ALA A 89 -14.69 7.20 -7.29
C ALA A 89 -14.41 8.37 -8.24
N MET A 90 -13.70 9.38 -7.73
CA MET A 90 -13.33 10.56 -8.49
C MET A 90 -12.10 10.23 -9.33
N VAL A 91 -12.32 10.04 -10.62
CA VAL A 91 -11.29 9.71 -11.61
C VAL A 91 -11.29 10.75 -12.72
N ARG A 92 -10.18 10.87 -13.43
CA ARG A 92 -10.06 11.76 -14.59
C ARG A 92 -10.58 11.03 -15.82
N ARG A 93 -11.54 11.64 -16.52
CA ARG A 93 -12.11 11.12 -17.75
C ARG A 93 -12.22 12.20 -18.81
N ASP A 94 -12.38 11.78 -20.06
CA ASP A 94 -12.72 12.67 -21.16
C ASP A 94 -14.02 13.41 -20.82
N TYR A 95 -14.04 14.70 -21.14
CA TYR A 95 -15.10 15.60 -20.74
C TYR A 95 -15.47 16.54 -21.89
N GLU A 96 -16.73 16.89 -21.95
CA GLU A 96 -17.24 17.87 -22.91
C GLU A 96 -17.47 19.19 -22.19
N LEU A 97 -16.74 20.22 -22.58
CA LEU A 97 -16.88 21.58 -22.06
C LEU A 97 -17.53 22.46 -23.16
N ASN A 98 -18.74 22.93 -22.91
CA ASN A 98 -19.51 23.76 -23.85
C ASN A 98 -19.66 23.15 -25.26
N GLY A 99 -19.85 21.83 -25.33
CA GLY A 99 -19.99 21.12 -26.60
C GLY A 99 -18.68 20.81 -27.33
N GLN A 100 -17.53 21.02 -26.67
CA GLN A 100 -16.21 20.76 -27.24
C GLN A 100 -15.46 19.70 -26.45
N THR A 101 -14.80 18.78 -27.13
CA THR A 101 -13.96 17.72 -26.58
C THR A 101 -12.47 18.05 -26.62
N THR A 102 -12.09 19.11 -27.35
CA THR A 102 -10.73 19.64 -27.44
C THR A 102 -10.73 21.15 -27.23
N MET A 103 -9.59 21.69 -26.77
CA MET A 103 -9.35 23.12 -26.66
C MET A 103 -7.88 23.46 -26.86
N LEU A 104 -7.61 24.67 -27.30
CA LEU A 104 -6.26 25.18 -27.35
C LEU A 104 -5.79 25.57 -25.95
N TYR A 105 -4.83 24.84 -25.40
CA TYR A 105 -4.24 25.12 -24.09
C TYR A 105 -2.73 25.31 -24.22
N GLN A 106 -2.24 26.46 -23.81
CA GLN A 106 -0.81 26.86 -23.94
C GLN A 106 -0.24 26.69 -25.38
N GLY A 107 -1.08 26.91 -26.39
CA GLY A 107 -0.67 26.80 -27.79
C GLY A 107 -0.70 25.38 -28.38
N ILE A 108 -1.17 24.39 -27.60
CA ILE A 108 -1.30 22.99 -28.02
C ILE A 108 -2.79 22.63 -28.05
N ASP A 109 -3.23 22.00 -29.14
CA ASP A 109 -4.58 21.43 -29.21
C ASP A 109 -4.66 20.22 -28.26
N SER A 110 -5.45 20.37 -27.22
CA SER A 110 -5.46 19.45 -26.08
C SER A 110 -6.85 18.86 -25.88
N ARG A 111 -6.91 17.56 -25.64
CA ARG A 111 -8.11 16.83 -25.25
C ARG A 111 -8.61 17.32 -23.89
N ILE A 112 -9.89 17.60 -23.78
CA ILE A 112 -10.50 18.07 -22.53
C ILE A 112 -10.80 16.88 -21.64
N GLN A 113 -10.33 16.93 -20.42
CA GLN A 113 -10.64 15.98 -19.34
C GLN A 113 -11.18 16.72 -18.12
N ALA A 114 -11.94 16.02 -17.28
CA ALA A 114 -12.34 16.51 -15.97
C ALA A 114 -12.32 15.39 -14.94
N ILE A 115 -12.22 15.74 -13.68
CA ILE A 115 -12.52 14.79 -12.60
C ILE A 115 -14.01 14.51 -12.60
N GLN A 116 -14.41 13.25 -12.52
CA GLN A 116 -15.81 12.79 -12.55
C GLN A 116 -16.02 11.66 -11.55
N ASN A 117 -17.22 11.59 -10.97
CA ASN A 117 -17.68 10.45 -10.16
C ASN A 117 -18.18 9.36 -11.11
N ALA A 118 -17.30 8.59 -11.67
CA ALA A 118 -17.65 7.78 -12.83
C ALA A 118 -17.30 6.31 -12.66
N ALA A 119 -16.65 5.93 -11.58
CA ALA A 119 -16.10 4.59 -11.44
C ALA A 119 -16.38 3.99 -10.05
N TYR A 120 -16.18 2.70 -9.96
CA TYR A 120 -15.97 2.04 -8.68
C TYR A 120 -14.54 1.55 -8.57
N ALA A 121 -14.10 1.38 -7.33
CA ALA A 121 -12.87 0.65 -7.03
C ALA A 121 -13.14 -0.33 -5.90
N ARG A 122 -12.50 -1.50 -5.95
CA ARG A 122 -12.55 -2.46 -4.86
C ARG A 122 -11.17 -3.01 -4.56
N VAL A 123 -10.89 -3.17 -3.28
CA VAL A 123 -9.66 -3.80 -2.80
C VAL A 123 -10.05 -4.83 -1.77
N TYR A 124 -9.52 -6.03 -1.89
CA TYR A 124 -9.70 -7.10 -0.93
C TYR A 124 -8.42 -7.88 -0.75
N GLY A 125 -8.30 -8.50 0.40
CA GLY A 125 -7.09 -9.23 0.69
C GLY A 125 -7.08 -9.89 2.05
N MET A 126 -5.92 -10.44 2.36
CA MET A 126 -5.65 -11.11 3.62
C MET A 126 -4.31 -10.64 4.17
N GLN A 127 -4.28 -10.42 5.46
CA GLN A 127 -3.07 -10.16 6.22
C GLN A 127 -2.91 -11.26 7.26
N TRP A 128 -1.71 -11.74 7.43
CA TRP A 128 -1.43 -12.67 8.50
C TRP A 128 -0.14 -12.31 9.22
N SER A 129 -0.13 -12.62 10.47
CA SER A 129 1.01 -12.41 11.32
C SER A 129 1.26 -13.61 12.23
N LEU A 130 2.52 -13.80 12.54
CA LEU A 130 3.00 -14.77 13.51
C LEU A 130 3.96 -14.05 14.44
N ASP A 131 3.76 -14.25 15.76
CA ASP A 131 4.72 -13.85 16.79
C ASP A 131 5.07 -15.11 17.59
N ALA A 132 6.33 -15.49 17.61
CA ALA A 132 6.81 -16.68 18.30
C ALA A 132 8.00 -16.35 19.20
N GLN A 133 7.82 -16.57 20.52
CA GLN A 133 8.90 -16.53 21.48
C GLN A 133 9.67 -17.85 21.43
N ILE A 134 10.96 -17.81 21.17
CA ILE A 134 11.83 -18.98 21.05
C ILE A 134 12.85 -18.93 22.19
N GLY A 135 12.58 -19.72 23.21
CA GLY A 135 13.35 -19.64 24.45
C GLY A 135 13.17 -18.29 25.16
N SER A 136 14.19 -17.84 25.87
CA SER A 136 14.15 -16.62 26.69
C SER A 136 14.59 -15.35 25.96
N SER A 137 15.28 -15.48 24.83
CA SER A 137 16.01 -14.36 24.21
C SER A 137 15.68 -14.12 22.75
N TRP A 138 14.94 -15.00 22.09
CA TRP A 138 14.64 -14.89 20.67
C TRP A 138 13.15 -14.70 20.43
N ILE A 139 12.82 -13.81 19.49
CA ILE A 139 11.45 -13.59 19.02
C ILE A 139 11.47 -13.62 17.50
N LEU A 140 10.65 -14.48 16.91
CA LEU A 140 10.37 -14.46 15.48
C LEU A 140 9.06 -13.72 15.26
N THR A 141 9.08 -12.69 14.44
CA THR A 141 7.86 -12.03 13.96
C THR A 141 7.77 -12.14 12.47
N THR A 142 6.56 -12.36 11.96
CA THR A 142 6.29 -12.38 10.52
C THR A 142 5.00 -11.61 10.27
N ARG A 143 5.01 -10.76 9.23
CA ARG A 143 3.87 -9.97 8.78
C ARG A 143 3.80 -10.09 7.27
N MET A 144 2.68 -10.54 6.76
CA MET A 144 2.50 -10.75 5.31
C MET A 144 1.16 -10.19 4.85
N ASN A 145 1.11 -9.75 3.60
CA ASN A 145 -0.09 -9.21 2.97
C ASN A 145 -0.23 -9.76 1.55
N LEU A 146 -1.42 -10.25 1.25
CA LEU A 146 -1.86 -10.62 -0.08
C LEU A 146 -3.09 -9.79 -0.40
N GLN A 147 -3.06 -9.03 -1.49
CA GLN A 147 -4.17 -8.17 -1.88
C GLN A 147 -4.41 -8.18 -3.37
N LYS A 148 -5.65 -7.90 -3.73
CA LYS A 148 -6.08 -7.65 -5.09
C LYS A 148 -6.94 -6.39 -5.11
N GLY A 149 -6.66 -5.52 -6.05
CA GLY A 149 -7.45 -4.33 -6.31
C GLY A 149 -7.92 -4.30 -7.75
N GLU A 150 -9.10 -3.76 -7.96
CA GLU A 150 -9.71 -3.54 -9.26
C GLU A 150 -10.37 -2.17 -9.29
N GLU A 151 -10.32 -1.53 -10.45
CA GLU A 151 -10.96 -0.24 -10.70
C GLU A 151 -11.57 -0.23 -12.10
N GLU A 152 -12.69 0.44 -12.23
CA GLU A 152 -13.33 0.67 -13.53
C GLU A 152 -12.61 1.83 -14.22
N LEU A 153 -12.24 1.61 -15.48
CA LEU A 153 -11.59 2.60 -16.34
C LEU A 153 -12.63 3.48 -17.07
N ASP A 154 -12.14 4.49 -17.76
CA ASP A 154 -12.93 5.46 -18.51
C ASP A 154 -13.83 4.85 -19.59
N ASN A 155 -13.40 3.77 -20.20
CA ASN A 155 -14.14 3.03 -21.22
C ASN A 155 -15.06 1.95 -20.65
N GLY A 156 -15.17 1.83 -19.32
CA GLY A 156 -15.93 0.81 -18.62
C GLY A 156 -15.21 -0.54 -18.44
N ASP A 157 -14.00 -0.68 -18.95
CA ASP A 157 -13.20 -1.87 -18.72
C ASP A 157 -12.71 -1.94 -17.26
N ILE A 158 -12.49 -3.16 -16.78
CA ILE A 158 -11.95 -3.38 -15.44
C ILE A 158 -10.43 -3.55 -15.53
N SER A 159 -9.71 -2.71 -14.82
CA SER A 159 -8.25 -2.78 -14.67
C SER A 159 -7.89 -3.23 -13.25
N PRO A 160 -6.81 -4.01 -13.09
CA PRO A 160 -6.19 -4.12 -11.78
C PRO A 160 -5.79 -2.75 -11.23
N SER A 161 -6.03 -2.52 -9.93
CA SER A 161 -5.71 -1.24 -9.31
C SER A 161 -4.21 -1.00 -9.27
N ARG A 162 -3.82 0.23 -9.62
CA ARG A 162 -2.43 0.65 -9.74
C ARG A 162 -1.62 0.42 -8.46
N HIS A 163 -2.20 0.72 -7.32
CA HIS A 163 -1.50 0.67 -6.04
C HIS A 163 -1.70 -0.64 -5.25
N ALA A 164 -2.39 -1.63 -5.82
CA ALA A 164 -2.47 -2.95 -5.24
C ALA A 164 -1.16 -3.72 -5.45
N ALA A 165 -0.28 -3.69 -4.46
CA ALA A 165 1.00 -4.39 -4.51
C ALA A 165 0.80 -5.91 -4.65
N PRO A 166 1.72 -6.64 -5.28
CA PRO A 166 1.73 -8.10 -5.23
C PRO A 166 1.97 -8.58 -3.79
N PHE A 167 1.95 -9.89 -3.56
CA PHE A 167 2.28 -10.47 -2.26
C PHE A 167 3.57 -9.87 -1.69
N PHE A 168 3.54 -9.37 -0.45
CA PHE A 168 4.70 -8.80 0.21
C PHE A 168 4.67 -9.06 1.72
N GLY A 169 5.82 -8.90 2.33
CA GLY A 169 5.92 -9.09 3.76
C GLY A 169 7.28 -8.78 4.35
N GLU A 170 7.32 -8.98 5.65
CA GLU A 170 8.52 -8.85 6.46
C GLU A 170 8.58 -9.98 7.48
N SER A 171 9.76 -10.55 7.68
CA SER A 171 10.07 -11.46 8.77
C SER A 171 11.28 -10.95 9.53
N SER A 172 11.18 -10.92 10.85
CA SER A 172 12.25 -10.44 11.74
C SER A 172 12.57 -11.48 12.79
N LEU A 173 13.84 -11.84 12.89
CA LEU A 173 14.38 -12.59 14.01
C LEU A 173 15.04 -11.60 14.97
N ILE A 174 14.45 -11.45 16.15
CA ILE A 174 14.84 -10.49 17.17
C ILE A 174 15.56 -11.25 18.28
N TYR A 175 16.69 -10.72 18.72
CA TYR A 175 17.43 -11.20 19.87
C TYR A 175 17.43 -10.13 20.96
N GLU A 176 17.10 -10.52 22.19
CA GLU A 176 17.14 -9.64 23.35
C GLU A 176 17.75 -10.39 24.52
N HIS A 177 18.86 -9.90 25.01
CA HIS A 177 19.53 -10.48 26.18
C HIS A 177 20.42 -9.45 26.87
N ASN A 178 20.14 -9.18 28.15
CA ASN A 178 20.87 -8.18 28.94
C ASN A 178 20.96 -6.82 28.20
N SER A 179 22.19 -6.36 27.97
CA SER A 179 22.47 -5.08 27.30
C SER A 179 22.45 -5.15 25.77
N TRP A 180 22.21 -6.32 25.19
CA TRP A 180 22.21 -6.52 23.74
C TRP A 180 20.78 -6.71 23.23
N SER A 181 20.44 -5.97 22.19
CA SER A 181 19.28 -6.27 21.37
C SER A 181 19.63 -6.11 19.90
N GLY A 182 18.98 -6.90 19.06
CA GLY A 182 19.20 -6.81 17.62
C GLY A 182 18.16 -7.56 16.84
N SER A 183 18.05 -7.24 15.56
CA SER A 183 17.12 -7.91 14.67
C SER A 183 17.71 -8.11 13.28
N LEU A 184 17.55 -9.31 12.75
CA LEU A 184 17.75 -9.61 11.34
C LEU A 184 16.39 -9.59 10.65
N ILE A 185 16.22 -8.72 9.67
CA ILE A 185 14.95 -8.41 9.04
C ILE A 185 15.05 -8.77 7.56
N TYR A 186 14.12 -9.59 7.08
CA TYR A 186 13.94 -9.89 5.67
C TYR A 186 12.67 -9.25 5.15
N ARG A 187 12.77 -8.34 4.17
CA ARG A 187 11.65 -7.71 3.46
C ARG A 187 11.60 -8.22 2.04
N PHE A 188 10.41 -8.49 1.56
CA PHE A 188 10.24 -8.99 0.21
C PHE A 188 8.94 -8.53 -0.45
N GLN A 189 8.93 -8.59 -1.76
CA GLN A 189 7.76 -8.44 -2.61
C GLN A 189 7.81 -9.50 -3.71
N GLY A 190 6.69 -10.15 -3.97
CA GLY A 190 6.55 -11.13 -5.05
C GLY A 190 6.49 -10.47 -6.43
N THR A 191 6.56 -11.26 -7.46
CA THR A 191 6.38 -10.84 -8.85
C THR A 191 4.95 -10.39 -9.11
N LYS A 192 4.77 -9.35 -9.92
CA LYS A 192 3.48 -8.98 -10.50
C LYS A 192 3.55 -9.14 -12.00
N SER A 193 2.83 -10.13 -12.52
CA SER A 193 2.79 -10.40 -13.96
C SER A 193 2.10 -9.30 -14.74
N HIS A 194 2.36 -9.21 -16.05
CA HIS A 194 1.75 -8.23 -16.94
C HIS A 194 0.22 -8.17 -16.79
N SER A 195 -0.46 -9.32 -16.77
CA SER A 195 -1.92 -9.37 -16.64
C SER A 195 -2.44 -8.86 -15.29
N GLN A 196 -1.62 -8.89 -14.25
CA GLN A 196 -1.96 -8.41 -12.91
C GLN A 196 -1.64 -6.92 -12.70
N MET A 197 -0.85 -6.31 -13.59
CA MET A 197 -0.51 -4.89 -13.52
C MET A 197 -1.69 -4.05 -14.00
N ALA A 198 -1.83 -2.85 -13.43
CA ALA A 198 -2.74 -1.84 -13.96
C ALA A 198 -2.39 -1.53 -15.42
N ILE A 199 -3.39 -1.29 -16.25
CA ILE A 199 -3.19 -1.04 -17.68
C ILE A 199 -2.23 0.13 -17.88
N THR A 200 -2.37 1.20 -17.12
CA THR A 200 -1.49 2.39 -17.16
C THR A 200 -0.03 2.13 -16.72
N GLU A 201 0.23 1.02 -16.02
CA GLU A 201 1.59 0.62 -15.64
C GLU A 201 2.25 -0.29 -16.70
N ARG A 202 1.47 -1.02 -17.49
CA ARG A 202 1.99 -1.99 -18.47
C ARG A 202 2.84 -1.36 -19.56
N GLU A 203 2.58 -0.10 -19.90
CA GLU A 203 3.27 0.61 -20.99
C GLU A 203 4.59 1.25 -20.55
N LYS A 204 4.92 1.23 -19.25
CA LYS A 204 6.11 1.87 -18.69
C LYS A 204 7.33 0.96 -18.77
N THR A 205 7.85 0.77 -19.98
CA THR A 205 9.01 -0.11 -20.24
C THR A 205 10.32 0.37 -19.59
N ASP A 206 10.41 1.65 -19.24
CA ASP A 206 11.53 2.25 -18.50
C ASP A 206 11.51 1.93 -16.99
N LEU A 207 10.34 1.55 -16.46
CA LEU A 207 10.17 1.24 -15.05
C LEU A 207 10.15 -0.26 -14.74
N TYR A 208 9.76 -1.10 -15.69
CA TYR A 208 9.51 -2.52 -15.50
C TYR A 208 10.41 -3.40 -16.37
N ALA A 209 10.63 -4.62 -15.93
CA ALA A 209 11.35 -5.61 -16.71
C ALA A 209 10.46 -6.17 -17.83
N LEU A 210 11.07 -6.73 -18.87
CA LEU A 210 10.39 -7.47 -19.93
C LEU A 210 10.57 -8.97 -19.72
N ASN A 211 9.51 -9.74 -19.91
CA ASN A 211 9.54 -11.18 -19.92
C ASN A 211 9.95 -11.72 -21.33
N GLU A 212 9.94 -13.04 -21.51
CA GLU A 212 10.30 -13.69 -22.78
C GLU A 212 9.38 -13.29 -23.96
N ASP A 213 8.14 -12.90 -23.66
CA ASP A 213 7.14 -12.45 -24.64
C ASP A 213 7.24 -10.92 -24.91
N ASN A 214 8.27 -10.24 -24.41
CA ASN A 214 8.42 -8.77 -24.40
C ASN A 214 7.28 -8.02 -23.69
N LEU A 215 6.62 -8.66 -22.72
CA LEU A 215 5.61 -8.01 -21.89
C LEU A 215 6.23 -7.52 -20.59
N THR A 216 5.85 -6.32 -20.17
CA THR A 216 6.30 -5.72 -18.90
C THR A 216 5.82 -6.54 -17.70
N TYR A 217 6.64 -6.62 -16.68
CA TYR A 217 6.28 -7.18 -15.38
C TYR A 217 7.12 -6.55 -14.26
N ALA A 218 6.61 -6.56 -13.03
CA ALA A 218 7.40 -6.15 -11.87
C ALA A 218 8.09 -7.38 -11.26
N PRO A 219 9.42 -7.45 -11.29
CA PRO A 219 10.17 -8.55 -10.68
C PRO A 219 9.95 -8.62 -9.17
N SER A 220 10.06 -9.83 -8.62
CA SER A 220 10.17 -10.00 -7.17
C SER A 220 11.50 -9.48 -6.66
N TRP A 221 11.52 -9.10 -5.39
CA TRP A 221 12.73 -8.71 -4.69
C TRP A 221 12.69 -9.12 -3.22
N GLY A 222 13.87 -9.26 -2.64
CA GLY A 222 14.05 -9.51 -1.24
C GLY A 222 15.35 -8.90 -0.73
N VAL A 223 15.29 -8.27 0.44
CA VAL A 223 16.44 -7.59 1.05
C VAL A 223 16.55 -7.92 2.52
N TRP A 224 17.78 -8.05 2.97
CA TRP A 224 18.14 -8.27 4.36
C TRP A 224 18.59 -6.98 5.00
N ASN A 225 18.15 -6.74 6.22
CA ASN A 225 18.55 -5.61 7.04
C ASN A 225 18.96 -6.12 8.42
N LEU A 226 19.91 -5.46 9.05
CA LEU A 226 20.38 -5.75 10.39
C LEU A 226 20.27 -4.49 11.25
N VAL A 227 19.73 -4.64 12.43
CA VAL A 227 19.72 -3.60 13.46
C VAL A 227 20.34 -4.22 14.72
N GLY A 228 21.27 -3.54 15.34
CA GLY A 228 21.89 -3.93 16.60
C GLY A 228 21.95 -2.75 17.55
N LYS A 229 21.59 -2.97 18.81
CA LYS A 229 21.70 -1.99 19.88
C LYS A 229 22.47 -2.61 21.04
N TYR A 230 23.39 -1.84 21.58
CA TYR A 230 24.10 -2.17 22.81
C TYR A 230 23.93 -1.05 23.85
N GLU A 231 23.47 -1.40 25.01
CA GLU A 231 23.35 -0.49 26.16
C GLU A 231 24.67 -0.50 26.94
N ILE A 232 25.45 0.58 26.78
CA ILE A 232 26.77 0.72 27.44
C ILE A 232 26.57 0.85 28.96
N ALA A 233 25.57 1.65 29.35
CA ALA A 233 25.19 1.89 30.72
C ALA A 233 23.76 2.46 30.74
N VAL A 234 23.20 2.71 31.91
CA VAL A 234 21.87 3.34 32.09
C VAL A 234 21.75 4.70 31.37
N TRP A 235 22.85 5.35 31.09
CA TRP A 235 22.92 6.68 30.47
C TRP A 235 23.24 6.69 28.98
N GLY A 236 23.54 5.52 28.36
CA GLY A 236 23.89 5.58 26.93
C GLY A 236 23.77 4.27 26.18
N ASN A 237 23.52 4.37 24.89
CA ASN A 237 23.49 3.23 23.97
C ASN A 237 24.12 3.54 22.62
N VAL A 238 24.56 2.48 21.93
CA VAL A 238 25.06 2.49 20.56
C VAL A 238 24.07 1.74 19.69
N LEU A 239 23.73 2.30 18.54
CA LEU A 239 22.89 1.71 17.51
C LEU A 239 23.70 1.51 16.24
N LEU A 240 23.68 0.30 15.69
CA LEU A 240 24.17 -0.02 14.34
C LEU A 240 22.98 -0.44 13.49
N LYS A 241 22.81 0.18 12.32
CA LYS A 241 21.80 -0.22 11.33
C LYS A 241 22.48 -0.43 9.99
N ILE A 242 22.26 -1.60 9.38
CA ILE A 242 22.73 -1.93 8.03
C ILE A 242 21.49 -2.26 7.21
N GLU A 243 21.17 -1.44 6.23
CA GLU A 243 20.04 -1.68 5.31
C GLU A 243 20.54 -2.27 4.01
N ASN A 244 19.73 -3.15 3.42
CA ASN A 244 20.02 -3.81 2.15
C ASN A 244 21.43 -4.42 2.12
N ILE A 245 21.70 -5.35 3.04
CA ILE A 245 23.03 -5.99 3.24
C ILE A 245 23.60 -6.54 1.93
N THR A 246 22.73 -7.11 1.09
CA THR A 246 23.10 -7.74 -0.18
C THR A 246 23.35 -6.74 -1.31
N ASP A 247 23.10 -5.44 -1.08
CA ASP A 247 23.17 -4.37 -2.08
C ASP A 247 22.32 -4.67 -3.33
N HIS A 248 21.15 -5.27 -3.10
CA HIS A 248 20.24 -5.64 -4.18
C HIS A 248 19.55 -4.41 -4.75
N ARG A 249 19.66 -4.20 -6.06
CA ARG A 249 18.93 -3.12 -6.75
C ARG A 249 17.50 -3.56 -6.99
N TYR A 250 16.54 -2.86 -6.41
CA TYR A 250 15.12 -3.18 -6.56
C TYR A 250 14.25 -1.93 -6.63
N ARG A 251 13.03 -2.13 -7.07
CA ARG A 251 11.99 -1.09 -7.12
C ARG A 251 10.68 -1.72 -6.65
N PRO A 252 10.02 -1.15 -5.63
CA PRO A 252 8.66 -1.57 -5.26
C PRO A 252 7.69 -1.33 -6.43
N TYR A 253 6.71 -2.23 -6.58
CA TYR A 253 5.69 -2.08 -7.61
C TYR A 253 4.98 -0.73 -7.49
N SER A 254 4.70 -0.09 -8.63
CA SER A 254 4.10 1.25 -8.75
C SER A 254 4.94 2.40 -8.17
N SER A 255 6.22 2.18 -7.90
CA SER A 255 7.16 3.24 -7.54
C SER A 255 7.91 3.74 -8.78
N GLY A 256 7.98 5.04 -8.98
CA GLY A 256 8.84 5.67 -10.00
C GLY A 256 10.32 5.70 -9.60
N ILE A 257 10.66 5.35 -8.35
CA ILE A 257 12.00 5.50 -7.78
C ILE A 257 12.53 4.15 -7.34
N SER A 258 13.77 3.83 -7.70
CA SER A 258 14.49 2.66 -7.18
C SER A 258 14.78 2.86 -5.69
N ALA A 259 14.71 1.77 -4.94
CA ALA A 259 15.10 1.79 -3.53
C ALA A 259 16.60 2.05 -3.38
N ALA A 260 16.98 2.54 -2.19
CA ALA A 260 18.37 2.78 -1.86
C ALA A 260 19.17 1.47 -1.87
N GLY A 261 20.44 1.55 -2.26
CA GLY A 261 21.41 0.49 -2.08
C GLY A 261 21.78 0.28 -0.62
N ARG A 262 22.86 -0.47 -0.38
CA ARG A 262 23.35 -0.71 0.98
C ARG A 262 23.68 0.59 1.70
N SER A 263 23.19 0.72 2.92
CA SER A 263 23.54 1.82 3.80
C SER A 263 23.94 1.31 5.19
N VAL A 264 24.85 2.03 5.83
CA VAL A 264 25.31 1.76 7.21
C VAL A 264 25.12 3.03 8.01
N GLN A 265 24.46 2.92 9.16
CA GLN A 265 24.22 4.01 10.09
C GLN A 265 24.74 3.61 11.47
N LEU A 266 25.48 4.50 12.09
CA LEU A 266 25.94 4.37 13.47
C LEU A 266 25.37 5.53 14.28
N GLY A 267 24.68 5.20 15.37
CA GLY A 267 24.04 6.16 16.26
C GLY A 267 24.52 6.01 17.69
N PHE A 268 24.60 7.12 18.41
CA PHE A 268 24.87 7.17 19.85
C PHE A 268 23.77 7.97 20.53
N SER A 269 23.23 7.45 21.63
CA SER A 269 22.25 8.17 22.44
C SER A 269 22.79 8.27 23.86
N VAL A 270 22.65 9.45 24.45
CA VAL A 270 23.04 9.73 25.84
C VAL A 270 21.82 10.33 26.54
N HIS A 271 21.50 9.82 27.73
CA HIS A 271 20.42 10.29 28.61
C HIS A 271 21.05 10.91 29.85
N PHE A 272 20.64 12.12 30.18
CA PHE A 272 21.12 12.90 31.35
C PHE A 272 20.10 12.91 32.45
#